data_17bd7ddd997634339b9158623b9e0110
#
_entry.id   17bd7ddd997634339b9158623b9e0110
#
_cell.length_a   1.000
_cell.length_b   1.000
_cell.length_c   1.000
_cell.angle_alpha   90.00
_cell.angle_beta   90.00
_cell.angle_gamma   90.00
#
_symmetry.space_group_name_H-M   'P 1'
#
loop_
_entity.id
_entity.type
_entity.pdbx_description
1 polymer ?
#
loop_
_entity_poly.entity_id
_entity_poly.type
_entity_poly.pdbx_seq_one_letter_code
_entity_poly.pdbx_strand_id
1 'polypeptide(L)'
;MLKDKGHFGRLGGLQHAGLHGALTYVILMHFLGIQACIMLSVLDAVMHYNIDLIKVRASVRLTPDDNAFWVWFGADQLAHALTYLAIAFTTAVLLTDYI
;
A
#
# COMPACT_ATOMS: atom_id res chain seq x y z
N MET A 1 4.74 15.31 -1.15
CA MET A 1 3.95 14.07 -1.05
C MET A 1 2.98 14.08 0.13
N LEU A 2 3.44 14.34 1.33
CA LEU A 2 2.58 14.29 2.52
C LEU A 2 1.42 15.29 2.45
N LYS A 3 1.65 16.47 1.89
CA LYS A 3 0.61 17.51 1.76
C LYS A 3 -0.57 17.06 0.92
N ASP A 4 -0.34 16.17 -0.04
CA ASP A 4 -1.34 15.79 -1.04
C ASP A 4 -2.04 14.48 -0.70
N LYS A 5 -1.59 13.73 0.30
CA LYS A 5 -2.16 12.41 0.62
C LYS A 5 -3.63 12.48 1.02
N GLY A 6 -4.05 13.57 1.67
CA GLY A 6 -5.42 13.73 2.12
C GLY A 6 -6.41 14.12 1.03
N HIS A 7 -5.95 14.35 -0.19
CA HIS A 7 -6.77 14.79 -1.31
C HIS A 7 -6.72 13.75 -2.41
N PHE A 8 -7.86 13.16 -2.69
CA PHE A 8 -7.96 12.12 -3.72
C PHE A 8 -7.51 12.68 -5.08
N GLY A 9 -6.65 11.94 -5.77
CA GLY A 9 -6.14 12.33 -7.08
C GLY A 9 -4.98 13.31 -7.07
N ARG A 10 -4.53 13.76 -5.90
CA ARG A 10 -3.37 14.65 -5.82
C ARG A 10 -2.09 13.92 -6.21
N LEU A 11 -1.23 14.66 -6.92
CA LEU A 11 -0.02 14.11 -7.51
C LEU A 11 0.93 13.49 -6.48
N GLY A 12 1.10 14.16 -5.32
CA GLY A 12 2.01 13.65 -4.29
C GLY A 12 1.61 12.28 -3.77
N GLY A 13 0.31 12.08 -3.52
CA GLY A 13 -0.22 10.80 -3.08
C GLY A 13 -0.09 9.72 -4.15
N LEU A 14 -0.37 10.09 -5.41
CA LEU A 14 -0.23 9.19 -6.54
C LEU A 14 1.22 8.79 -6.78
N GLN A 15 2.15 9.75 -6.69
CA GLN A 15 3.58 9.46 -6.84
C GLN A 15 4.07 8.49 -5.77
N HIS A 16 3.64 8.70 -4.51
CA HIS A 16 4.04 7.84 -3.40
C HIS A 16 3.52 6.41 -3.59
N ALA A 17 2.23 6.27 -3.90
CA ALA A 17 1.64 4.96 -4.14
C ALA A 17 2.24 4.28 -5.38
N GLY A 18 2.48 5.06 -6.44
CA GLY A 18 3.10 4.55 -7.65
C GLY A 18 4.51 4.03 -7.42
N LEU A 19 5.27 4.72 -6.56
CA LEU A 19 6.61 4.26 -6.19
C LEU A 19 6.57 2.91 -5.47
N HIS A 20 5.63 2.74 -4.53
CA HIS A 20 5.45 1.46 -3.85
C HIS A 20 5.08 0.35 -4.82
N GLY A 21 4.16 0.62 -5.74
CA GLY A 21 3.81 -0.35 -6.78
C GLY A 21 5.00 -0.71 -7.66
N ALA A 22 5.80 0.27 -8.04
CA ALA A 22 6.99 0.04 -8.86
C ALA A 22 8.01 -0.84 -8.13
N LEU A 23 8.22 -0.59 -6.84
CA LEU A 23 9.14 -1.40 -6.03
C LEU A 23 8.62 -2.84 -5.90
N THR A 24 7.34 -3.01 -5.68
CA THR A 24 6.72 -4.33 -5.63
C THR A 24 6.90 -5.06 -6.95
N TYR A 25 6.71 -4.37 -8.08
CA TYR A 25 6.94 -4.96 -9.38
C TYR A 25 8.38 -5.46 -9.54
N VAL A 26 9.36 -4.63 -9.18
CA VAL A 26 10.76 -4.98 -9.30
C VAL A 26 11.09 -6.22 -8.47
N ILE A 27 10.55 -6.30 -7.26
CA ILE A 27 10.76 -7.47 -6.39
C ILE A 27 10.10 -8.71 -6.99
N LEU A 28 8.84 -8.59 -7.40
CA LEU A 28 8.06 -9.74 -7.87
C LEU A 28 8.55 -10.28 -9.23
N MET A 29 9.17 -9.44 -10.05
CA MET A 29 9.68 -9.90 -11.35
C MET A 29 10.73 -11.00 -11.22
N HIS A 30 11.34 -11.15 -10.06
CA HIS A 30 12.29 -12.22 -9.78
C HIS A 30 11.60 -13.56 -9.47
N PHE A 31 10.30 -13.57 -9.26
CA PHE A 31 9.55 -14.74 -8.80
C PHE A 31 8.40 -15.12 -9.72
N LEU A 32 7.75 -14.15 -10.36
CA LEU A 32 6.51 -14.34 -11.07
C LEU A 32 6.57 -13.85 -12.50
N GLY A 33 5.66 -14.32 -13.34
CA GLY A 33 5.50 -13.85 -14.70
C GLY A 33 4.94 -12.42 -14.74
N ILE A 34 5.02 -11.80 -15.92
CA ILE A 34 4.72 -10.38 -16.09
C ILE A 34 3.27 -10.03 -15.71
N GLN A 35 2.30 -10.88 -16.05
CA GLN A 35 0.89 -10.60 -15.73
C GLN A 35 0.66 -10.55 -14.23
N ALA A 36 1.18 -11.53 -13.49
CA ALA A 36 1.04 -11.55 -12.04
C ALA A 36 1.77 -10.37 -11.39
N CYS A 37 2.96 -10.02 -11.89
CA CYS A 37 3.70 -8.86 -11.40
C CYS A 37 2.91 -7.57 -11.57
N ILE A 38 2.31 -7.35 -12.75
CA ILE A 38 1.52 -6.16 -13.02
C ILE A 38 0.29 -6.13 -12.11
N MET A 39 -0.44 -7.24 -12.02
CA MET A 39 -1.67 -7.29 -11.22
C MET A 39 -1.40 -7.01 -9.75
N LEU A 40 -0.40 -7.65 -9.17
CA LEU A 40 -0.08 -7.48 -7.76
C LEU A 40 0.52 -6.10 -7.47
N SER A 41 1.29 -5.56 -8.41
CA SER A 41 1.88 -4.22 -8.26
C SER A 41 0.82 -3.14 -8.31
N VAL A 42 -0.15 -3.27 -9.21
CA VAL A 42 -1.29 -2.34 -9.30
C VAL A 42 -2.15 -2.46 -8.03
N LEU A 43 -2.40 -3.68 -7.57
CA LEU A 43 -3.13 -3.90 -6.32
C LEU A 43 -2.43 -3.21 -5.15
N ASP A 44 -1.11 -3.38 -5.03
CA ASP A 44 -0.33 -2.73 -3.98
C ASP A 44 -0.46 -1.21 -4.06
N ALA A 45 -0.27 -0.63 -5.24
CA ALA A 45 -0.37 0.82 -5.43
C ALA A 45 -1.76 1.34 -5.06
N VAL A 46 -2.82 0.66 -5.50
CA VAL A 46 -4.19 1.06 -5.20
C VAL A 46 -4.48 0.96 -3.71
N MET A 47 -4.11 -0.15 -3.09
CA MET A 47 -4.33 -0.34 -1.65
C MET A 47 -3.53 0.67 -0.84
N HIS A 48 -2.27 0.88 -1.19
CA HIS A 48 -1.41 1.84 -0.50
C HIS A 48 -2.00 3.24 -0.57
N TYR A 49 -2.43 3.67 -1.76
CA TYR A 49 -3.04 4.99 -1.95
C TYR A 49 -4.28 5.16 -1.09
N ASN A 50 -5.18 4.18 -1.11
CA ASN A 50 -6.44 4.26 -0.36
C ASN A 50 -6.20 4.22 1.15
N ILE A 51 -5.29 3.39 1.63
CA ILE A 51 -4.97 3.31 3.06
C ILE A 51 -4.42 4.65 3.55
N ASP A 52 -3.46 5.22 2.81
CA ASP A 52 -2.88 6.52 3.16
C ASP A 52 -3.96 7.62 3.15
N LEU A 53 -4.82 7.61 2.15
CA LEU A 53 -5.88 8.61 2.01
C LEU A 53 -6.85 8.55 3.20
N ILE A 54 -7.30 7.35 3.56
CA ILE A 54 -8.22 7.16 4.68
C ILE A 54 -7.56 7.64 5.98
N LYS A 55 -6.33 7.25 6.22
CA LYS A 55 -5.60 7.61 7.44
C LYS A 55 -5.45 9.14 7.54
N VAL A 56 -5.05 9.80 6.47
CA VAL A 56 -4.82 11.24 6.50
C VAL A 56 -6.13 11.98 6.71
N ARG A 57 -7.21 11.57 6.03
CA ARG A 57 -8.52 12.21 6.20
C ARG A 57 -9.07 11.99 7.60
N ALA A 58 -8.91 10.79 8.14
CA ALA A 58 -9.42 10.46 9.48
C ALA A 58 -8.66 11.20 10.58
N SER A 59 -7.37 11.49 10.37
CA SER A 59 -6.50 12.07 11.40
C SER A 59 -6.14 13.54 11.15
N VAL A 60 -6.78 14.20 10.19
CA VAL A 60 -6.39 15.57 9.78
C VAL A 60 -6.49 16.58 10.93
N ARG A 61 -7.39 16.38 11.87
CA ARG A 61 -7.59 17.27 13.03
C ARG A 61 -6.99 16.73 14.31
N LEU A 62 -6.28 15.60 14.22
CA LEU A 62 -5.68 14.96 15.38
C LEU A 62 -4.20 15.35 15.50
N THR A 63 -3.73 15.37 16.75
CA THR A 63 -2.31 15.62 17.05
C THR A 63 -1.74 14.43 17.81
N PRO A 64 -0.40 14.33 17.91
CA PRO A 64 0.21 13.25 18.71
C PRO A 64 -0.23 13.20 20.18
N ASP A 65 -0.88 14.26 20.69
CA ASP A 65 -1.40 14.27 22.05
C ASP A 65 -2.75 13.53 22.15
N ASP A 66 -3.41 13.25 21.02
CA ASP A 66 -4.69 12.56 20.98
C ASP A 66 -4.48 11.04 20.90
N ASN A 67 -5.19 10.28 21.72
CA ASN A 67 -5.14 8.82 21.63
C ASN A 67 -5.61 8.33 20.26
N ALA A 68 -6.62 8.99 19.67
CA ALA A 68 -7.15 8.62 18.37
C ALA A 68 -6.09 8.76 17.26
N PHE A 69 -5.15 9.70 17.39
CA PHE A 69 -4.04 9.83 16.44
C PHE A 69 -3.25 8.51 16.35
N TRP A 70 -2.92 7.94 17.50
CA TRP A 70 -2.12 6.71 17.56
C TRP A 70 -2.91 5.49 17.14
N VAL A 71 -4.22 5.48 17.38
CA VAL A 71 -5.09 4.41 16.89
C VAL A 71 -5.10 4.40 15.36
N TRP A 72 -5.26 5.56 14.73
CA TRP A 72 -5.22 5.64 13.27
C TRP A 72 -3.84 5.33 12.70
N PHE A 73 -2.79 5.75 13.39
CA PHE A 73 -1.43 5.42 13.00
C PHE A 73 -1.22 3.90 13.01
N GLY A 74 -1.64 3.23 14.09
CA GLY A 74 -1.53 1.78 14.20
C GLY A 74 -2.38 1.04 13.16
N ALA A 75 -3.60 1.51 12.91
CA ALA A 75 -4.49 0.94 11.91
C ALA A 75 -3.89 1.07 10.50
N ASP A 76 -3.26 2.21 10.20
CA ASP A 76 -2.57 2.43 8.94
C ASP A 76 -1.43 1.42 8.75
N GLN A 77 -0.59 1.25 9.76
CA GLN A 77 0.52 0.31 9.71
C GLN A 77 0.03 -1.13 9.56
N LEU A 78 -1.02 -1.49 10.30
CA LEU A 78 -1.61 -2.83 10.21
C LEU A 78 -2.17 -3.09 8.80
N ALA A 79 -2.89 -2.12 8.23
CA ALA A 79 -3.47 -2.28 6.90
C ALA A 79 -2.39 -2.48 5.83
N HIS A 80 -1.28 -1.72 5.90
CA HIS A 80 -0.16 -1.93 5.00
C HIS A 80 0.47 -3.31 5.19
N ALA A 81 0.66 -3.72 6.44
CA ALA A 81 1.23 -5.03 6.72
C ALA A 81 0.35 -6.17 6.18
N LEU A 82 -0.97 -6.05 6.32
CA LEU A 82 -1.91 -7.03 5.79
C LEU A 82 -1.88 -7.07 4.27
N THR A 83 -1.72 -5.93 3.60
CA THR A 83 -1.59 -5.87 2.15
C THR A 83 -0.34 -6.62 1.69
N TYR A 84 0.80 -6.36 2.32
CA TYR A 84 2.05 -7.06 1.99
C TYR A 84 1.96 -8.55 2.28
N LEU A 85 1.33 -8.93 3.37
CA LEU A 85 1.13 -10.34 3.73
C LEU A 85 0.27 -11.04 2.67
N ALA A 86 -0.81 -10.38 2.21
CA ALA A 86 -1.66 -10.93 1.17
C ALA A 86 -0.90 -11.11 -0.16
N ILE A 87 -0.06 -10.14 -0.52
CA ILE A 87 0.77 -10.24 -1.72
C ILE A 87 1.78 -11.38 -1.59
N ALA A 88 2.43 -11.48 -0.44
CA ALA A 88 3.40 -12.56 -0.18
C ALA A 88 2.73 -13.93 -0.22
N PHE A 89 1.56 -14.05 0.39
CA PHE A 89 0.80 -15.30 0.37
C PHE A 89 0.39 -15.69 -1.06
N THR A 90 -0.14 -14.71 -1.82
CA THR A 90 -0.51 -14.95 -3.21
C THR A 90 0.69 -15.39 -4.03
N THR A 91 1.84 -14.73 -3.83
CA THR A 91 3.08 -15.10 -4.51
C THR A 91 3.47 -16.54 -4.18
N ALA A 92 3.41 -16.91 -2.91
CA ALA A 92 3.72 -18.27 -2.48
C ALA A 92 2.81 -19.31 -3.14
N VAL A 93 1.50 -19.01 -3.20
CA VAL A 93 0.53 -19.91 -3.83
C VAL A 93 0.84 -20.05 -5.33
N LEU A 94 1.08 -18.94 -6.01
CA LEU A 94 1.41 -18.97 -7.44
C LEU A 94 2.70 -19.74 -7.71
N LEU A 95 3.70 -19.62 -6.85
CA LEU A 95 4.96 -20.35 -7.00
C LEU A 95 4.77 -21.84 -6.81
N THR A 96 3.90 -22.27 -5.89
CA THR A 96 3.66 -23.70 -5.68
C THR A 96 2.99 -24.37 -6.87
N ASP A 97 2.25 -23.62 -7.69
CA ASP A 97 1.62 -24.16 -8.88
C ASP A 97 2.63 -24.57 -9.96
N TYR A 98 3.88 -24.11 -9.84
CA TYR A 98 4.96 -24.43 -10.79
C TYR A 98 5.89 -25.55 -10.29
N ILE A 99 5.65 -26.04 -9.09
CA ILE A 99 6.42 -27.15 -8.51
C ILE A 99 5.63 -28.45 -8.70
#